data_3fcd84a0f35a998e8cb39d521cad0024
#
_entry.id   3fcd84a0f35a998e8cb39d521cad0024
#
_cell.length_a   1.000
_cell.length_b   1.000
_cell.length_c   1.000
_cell.angle_alpha   90.00
_cell.angle_beta   90.00
_cell.angle_gamma   90.00
#
_symmetry.space_group_name_H-M   'P 1'
#
loop_
_entity.id
_entity.type
_entity.pdbx_description
1 polymer ?
#
loop_
_entity_poly.entity_id
_entity_poly.type
_entity_poly.pdbx_seq_one_letter_code
_entity_poly.pdbx_strand_id
1 'polypeptide(L)'
;MSHPYAGSVRRLVLWDVDHTLVENNGVSKQIYAAAFTALTGRPAVHPPPTEGRTDREITRLLFAAHGLPVPTWSVVAEALERSGTALFDLLREQGWALPGAADCLLALAGCPDVVQSVLTGNIRPNARVKLAAFGLDDLVDLDVGGYGADGVERAELVVVAQERAAAKYGGRFDARSTVLIGDTPRDVEAGRDGGALVVAVATGEHSTDELRRAGASMVLPDLTNVGRLVAAVLA
;
A
#
# COMPACT_ATOMS: atom_id res chain seq x y z
N MET A 1 -17.68 -4.15 31.34
CA MET A 1 -17.27 -5.49 30.87
C MET A 1 -15.83 -5.36 30.40
N SER A 2 -14.90 -5.96 31.17
CA SER A 2 -13.47 -5.88 30.88
C SER A 2 -13.16 -6.65 29.60
N HIS A 3 -12.52 -6.02 28.63
CA HIS A 3 -12.04 -6.67 27.42
C HIS A 3 -11.01 -7.73 27.80
N PRO A 4 -11.11 -9.00 27.30
CA PRO A 4 -10.24 -10.10 27.72
C PRO A 4 -8.81 -10.07 27.16
N TYR A 5 -8.38 -8.98 26.49
CA TYR A 5 -7.09 -8.87 25.79
C TYR A 5 -6.15 -7.81 26.37
N ALA A 6 -6.22 -7.53 27.67
CA ALA A 6 -5.22 -6.70 28.33
C ALA A 6 -3.96 -7.52 28.58
N GLY A 7 -2.98 -7.51 27.66
CA GLY A 7 -1.67 -8.10 27.92
C GLY A 7 -0.76 -8.49 26.77
N SER A 8 -1.27 -8.78 25.56
CA SER A 8 -0.39 -9.08 24.42
C SER A 8 -0.10 -7.83 23.59
N VAL A 9 1.17 -7.65 23.23
CA VAL A 9 1.56 -6.59 22.31
C VAL A 9 1.07 -7.00 20.93
N ARG A 10 -0.03 -6.39 20.47
CA ARG A 10 -0.51 -6.61 19.10
C ARG A 10 0.46 -6.05 18.08
N ARG A 11 0.64 -6.77 17.00
CA ARG A 11 1.46 -6.34 15.87
C ARG A 11 0.58 -5.82 14.75
N LEU A 12 0.89 -4.63 14.24
CA LEU A 12 0.26 -4.06 13.05
C LEU A 12 1.15 -4.38 11.85
N VAL A 13 0.60 -5.07 10.87
CA VAL A 13 1.27 -5.38 9.60
C VAL A 13 0.63 -4.53 8.51
N LEU A 14 1.43 -3.70 7.89
CA LEU A 14 1.04 -2.80 6.81
C LEU A 14 1.64 -3.31 5.50
N TRP A 15 0.79 -3.68 4.56
CA TRP A 15 1.20 -4.17 3.25
C TRP A 15 1.13 -3.04 2.22
N ASP A 16 2.20 -2.84 1.46
CA ASP A 16 2.00 -2.16 0.19
C ASP A 16 1.20 -3.05 -0.78
N VAL A 17 0.59 -2.44 -1.80
CA VAL A 17 -0.33 -3.13 -2.69
C VAL A 17 0.33 -3.43 -4.04
N ASP A 18 0.73 -2.39 -4.77
CA ASP A 18 1.29 -2.52 -6.12
C ASP A 18 2.70 -3.12 -6.06
N HIS A 19 2.95 -4.15 -6.84
CA HIS A 19 4.21 -4.91 -6.89
C HIS A 19 4.62 -5.58 -5.56
N THR A 20 3.77 -5.49 -4.50
CA THR A 20 3.94 -6.25 -3.25
C THR A 20 2.91 -7.37 -3.12
N LEU A 21 1.61 -7.05 -3.17
CA LEU A 21 0.52 -8.03 -3.14
C LEU A 21 -0.05 -8.32 -4.54
N VAL A 22 -0.05 -7.31 -5.41
CA VAL A 22 -0.71 -7.33 -6.72
C VAL A 22 0.24 -6.79 -7.79
N GLU A 23 0.37 -7.55 -8.87
CA GLU A 23 0.90 -7.03 -10.13
C GLU A 23 -0.27 -6.49 -10.96
N ASN A 24 -0.24 -5.19 -11.25
CA ASN A 24 -1.28 -4.50 -12.00
C ASN A 24 -1.03 -4.39 -13.51
N ASN A 25 0.16 -4.80 -13.97
CA ASN A 25 0.59 -4.80 -15.37
C ASN A 25 0.31 -3.48 -16.12
N GLY A 26 0.55 -2.35 -15.44
CA GLY A 26 0.39 -1.01 -16.00
C GLY A 26 -1.03 -0.44 -15.98
N VAL A 27 -2.03 -1.17 -15.46
CA VAL A 27 -3.41 -0.66 -15.33
C VAL A 27 -3.47 0.54 -14.39
N SER A 28 -2.62 0.60 -13.36
CA SER A 28 -2.51 1.79 -12.51
C SER A 28 -2.20 3.06 -13.31
N LYS A 29 -1.27 2.99 -14.29
CA LYS A 29 -0.95 4.13 -15.17
C LYS A 29 -2.15 4.54 -16.03
N GLN A 30 -2.99 3.56 -16.44
CA GLN A 30 -4.22 3.82 -17.18
C GLN A 30 -5.29 4.50 -16.31
N ILE A 31 -5.37 4.16 -15.00
CA ILE A 31 -6.26 4.83 -14.05
C ILE A 31 -5.93 6.32 -13.96
N TYR A 32 -4.65 6.68 -13.80
CA TYR A 32 -4.24 8.10 -13.78
C TYR A 32 -4.51 8.81 -15.10
N ALA A 33 -4.25 8.15 -16.23
CA ALA A 33 -4.50 8.71 -17.55
C ALA A 33 -6.00 8.97 -17.79
N ALA A 34 -6.86 8.03 -17.39
CA ALA A 34 -8.32 8.15 -17.49
C ALA A 34 -8.85 9.28 -16.57
N ALA A 35 -8.39 9.35 -15.31
CA ALA A 35 -8.75 10.40 -14.38
C ALA A 35 -8.32 11.78 -14.90
N PHE A 36 -7.09 11.90 -15.41
CA PHE A 36 -6.60 13.14 -16.00
C PHE A 36 -7.44 13.56 -17.22
N THR A 37 -7.77 12.62 -18.11
CA THR A 37 -8.60 12.90 -19.28
C THR A 37 -10.00 13.36 -18.87
N ALA A 38 -10.60 12.71 -17.86
CA ALA A 38 -11.91 13.10 -17.34
C ALA A 38 -11.91 14.53 -16.74
N LEU A 39 -10.81 14.92 -16.10
CA LEU A 39 -10.68 16.22 -15.45
C LEU A 39 -10.34 17.37 -16.42
N THR A 40 -9.63 17.05 -17.51
CA THR A 40 -9.04 18.11 -18.38
C THR A 40 -9.61 18.10 -19.80
N GLY A 41 -10.28 17.03 -20.21
CA GLY A 41 -10.68 16.80 -21.61
C GLY A 41 -9.49 16.53 -22.55
N ARG A 42 -8.28 16.28 -22.03
CA ARG A 42 -7.04 16.09 -22.79
C ARG A 42 -6.38 14.76 -22.44
N PRO A 43 -5.70 14.09 -23.39
CA PRO A 43 -4.96 12.87 -23.08
C PRO A 43 -3.74 13.16 -22.19
N ALA A 44 -3.39 12.22 -21.32
CA ALA A 44 -2.16 12.25 -20.52
C ALA A 44 -0.98 11.77 -21.38
N VAL A 45 -0.30 12.69 -22.06
CA VAL A 45 0.82 12.36 -22.96
C VAL A 45 2.19 12.26 -22.28
N HIS A 46 2.28 12.71 -21.02
CA HIS A 46 3.50 12.67 -20.20
C HIS A 46 3.19 11.97 -18.87
N PRO A 47 3.17 10.62 -18.83
CA PRO A 47 2.90 9.90 -17.59
C PRO A 47 4.04 10.11 -16.59
N PRO A 48 3.74 10.43 -15.32
CA PRO A 48 4.74 10.56 -14.29
C PRO A 48 5.22 9.17 -13.82
N PRO A 49 6.36 9.09 -13.14
CA PRO A 49 6.75 7.89 -12.39
C PRO A 49 5.74 7.65 -11.25
N THR A 50 5.39 6.39 -11.02
CA THR A 50 4.35 5.98 -10.07
C THR A 50 4.92 5.23 -8.86
N GLU A 51 6.08 4.59 -9.00
CA GLU A 51 6.65 3.64 -8.04
C GLU A 51 6.85 4.29 -6.66
N GLY A 52 6.23 3.70 -5.64
CA GLY A 52 6.32 4.13 -4.24
C GLY A 52 5.76 5.52 -3.94
N ARG A 53 5.03 6.16 -4.87
CA ARG A 53 4.45 7.49 -4.69
C ARG A 53 2.99 7.45 -4.25
N THR A 54 2.57 8.53 -3.59
CA THR A 54 1.16 8.74 -3.25
C THR A 54 0.38 9.28 -4.44
N ASP A 55 -0.93 8.99 -4.50
CA ASP A 55 -1.83 9.55 -5.51
C ASP A 55 -1.79 11.08 -5.57
N ARG A 56 -1.58 11.73 -4.41
CA ARG A 56 -1.38 13.19 -4.35
C ARG A 56 -0.11 13.63 -5.07
N GLU A 57 1.01 12.94 -4.85
CA GLU A 57 2.28 13.26 -5.52
C GLU A 57 2.18 12.99 -7.02
N ILE A 58 1.66 11.82 -7.41
CA ILE A 58 1.50 11.43 -8.82
C ILE A 58 0.62 12.44 -9.57
N THR A 59 -0.53 12.81 -8.98
CA THR A 59 -1.42 13.81 -9.58
C THR A 59 -0.72 15.15 -9.75
N ARG A 60 0.00 15.63 -8.74
CA ARG A 60 0.75 16.89 -8.82
C ARG A 60 1.77 16.85 -9.96
N LEU A 61 2.54 15.76 -10.08
CA LEU A 61 3.52 15.58 -11.14
C LEU A 61 2.86 15.51 -12.52
N LEU A 62 1.75 14.79 -12.63
CA LEU A 62 1.01 14.64 -13.89
C LEU A 62 0.49 15.98 -14.40
N PHE A 63 -0.16 16.78 -13.54
CA PHE A 63 -0.67 18.09 -13.91
C PHE A 63 0.46 19.09 -14.23
N ALA A 64 1.55 19.07 -13.44
CA ALA A 64 2.72 19.89 -13.69
C ALA A 64 3.38 19.58 -15.05
N ALA A 65 3.51 18.31 -15.41
CA ALA A 65 4.06 17.89 -16.70
C ALA A 65 3.23 18.39 -17.91
N HIS A 66 1.94 18.71 -17.69
CA HIS A 66 1.04 19.23 -18.71
C HIS A 66 0.83 20.76 -18.61
N GLY A 67 1.54 21.44 -17.69
CA GLY A 67 1.40 22.89 -17.48
C GLY A 67 0.01 23.32 -16.97
N LEU A 68 -0.68 22.45 -16.23
CA LEU A 68 -2.03 22.68 -15.73
C LEU A 68 -2.03 22.81 -14.20
N PRO A 69 -2.92 23.63 -13.61
CA PRO A 69 -3.14 23.67 -12.19
C PRO A 69 -3.83 22.39 -11.73
N VAL A 70 -3.44 21.88 -10.55
CA VAL A 70 -4.09 20.71 -9.94
C VAL A 70 -5.46 21.12 -9.41
N PRO A 71 -6.55 20.41 -9.75
CA PRO A 71 -7.86 20.64 -9.14
C PRO A 71 -7.86 20.39 -7.63
N THR A 72 -8.96 20.75 -6.94
CA THR A 72 -9.11 20.40 -5.53
C THR A 72 -9.04 18.90 -5.33
N TRP A 73 -8.48 18.45 -4.20
CA TRP A 73 -8.24 17.04 -3.95
C TRP A 73 -9.51 16.17 -4.02
N SER A 74 -10.64 16.69 -3.53
CA SER A 74 -11.93 15.97 -3.60
C SER A 74 -12.33 15.62 -5.04
N VAL A 75 -12.13 16.53 -5.98
CA VAL A 75 -12.42 16.33 -7.41
C VAL A 75 -11.47 15.32 -8.03
N VAL A 76 -10.17 15.39 -7.67
CA VAL A 76 -9.16 14.42 -8.12
C VAL A 76 -9.47 13.03 -7.58
N ALA A 77 -9.74 12.91 -6.29
CA ALA A 77 -10.03 11.63 -5.64
C ALA A 77 -11.26 10.95 -6.25
N GLU A 78 -12.32 11.69 -6.52
CA GLU A 78 -13.53 11.19 -7.19
C GLU A 78 -13.23 10.71 -8.62
N ALA A 79 -12.39 11.41 -9.37
CA ALA A 79 -12.00 10.99 -10.71
C ALA A 79 -11.14 9.71 -10.69
N LEU A 80 -10.22 9.60 -9.72
CA LEU A 80 -9.41 8.39 -9.52
C LEU A 80 -10.27 7.19 -9.14
N GLU A 81 -11.21 7.35 -8.22
CA GLU A 81 -12.14 6.29 -7.79
C GLU A 81 -12.99 5.79 -8.96
N ARG A 82 -13.60 6.71 -9.70
CA ARG A 82 -14.38 6.34 -10.90
C ARG A 82 -13.54 5.61 -11.94
N SER A 83 -12.32 6.08 -12.17
CA SER A 83 -11.42 5.45 -13.15
C SER A 83 -10.96 4.07 -12.68
N GLY A 84 -10.64 3.90 -11.39
CA GLY A 84 -10.28 2.61 -10.82
C GLY A 84 -11.43 1.59 -10.93
N THR A 85 -12.64 2.02 -10.59
CA THR A 85 -13.84 1.17 -10.71
C THR A 85 -14.12 0.79 -12.17
N ALA A 86 -13.98 1.73 -13.10
CA ALA A 86 -14.21 1.48 -14.52
C ALA A 86 -13.18 0.51 -15.14
N LEU A 87 -11.98 0.42 -14.58
CA LEU A 87 -10.90 -0.45 -15.07
C LEU A 87 -10.76 -1.75 -14.27
N PHE A 88 -11.75 -2.10 -13.42
CA PHE A 88 -11.72 -3.31 -12.60
C PHE A 88 -11.58 -4.60 -13.43
N ASP A 89 -12.39 -4.76 -14.47
CA ASP A 89 -12.34 -5.95 -15.32
C ASP A 89 -11.01 -6.04 -16.08
N LEU A 90 -10.49 -4.91 -16.57
CA LEU A 90 -9.18 -4.87 -17.21
C LEU A 90 -8.06 -5.27 -16.24
N LEU A 91 -8.14 -4.83 -14.98
CA LEU A 91 -7.20 -5.24 -13.95
C LEU A 91 -7.24 -6.75 -13.71
N ARG A 92 -8.43 -7.35 -13.66
CA ARG A 92 -8.60 -8.80 -13.53
C ARG A 92 -8.06 -9.59 -14.72
N GLU A 93 -8.16 -9.02 -15.91
CA GLU A 93 -7.67 -9.66 -17.15
C GLU A 93 -6.15 -9.58 -17.27
N GLN A 94 -5.55 -8.48 -16.89
CA GLN A 94 -4.13 -8.19 -17.14
C GLN A 94 -3.23 -8.37 -15.92
N GLY A 95 -3.76 -8.20 -14.71
CA GLY A 95 -3.02 -8.32 -13.46
C GLY A 95 -3.15 -9.70 -12.82
N TRP A 96 -2.47 -9.87 -11.69
CA TRP A 96 -2.54 -11.08 -10.85
C TRP A 96 -2.12 -10.79 -9.40
N ALA A 97 -2.55 -11.64 -8.46
CA ALA A 97 -1.95 -11.67 -7.13
C ALA A 97 -0.52 -12.20 -7.24
N LEU A 98 0.42 -11.55 -6.57
CA LEU A 98 1.81 -12.02 -6.59
C LEU A 98 1.95 -13.40 -5.92
N PRO A 99 2.86 -14.27 -6.40
CA PRO A 99 3.05 -15.60 -5.82
C PRO A 99 3.36 -15.53 -4.32
N GLY A 100 2.60 -16.25 -3.50
CA GLY A 100 2.72 -16.28 -2.05
C GLY A 100 1.95 -15.16 -1.31
N ALA A 101 1.40 -14.16 -1.99
CA ALA A 101 0.69 -13.05 -1.35
C ALA A 101 -0.51 -13.52 -0.52
N ALA A 102 -1.40 -14.31 -1.12
CA ALA A 102 -2.56 -14.86 -0.42
C ALA A 102 -2.15 -15.78 0.74
N ASP A 103 -1.14 -16.63 0.54
CA ASP A 103 -0.66 -17.56 1.57
C ASP A 103 -0.06 -16.82 2.78
N CYS A 104 0.70 -15.73 2.53
CA CYS A 104 1.25 -14.88 3.59
C CYS A 104 0.14 -14.18 4.39
N LEU A 105 -0.83 -13.60 3.68
CA LEU A 105 -1.99 -12.94 4.31
C LEU A 105 -2.78 -13.93 5.17
N LEU A 106 -3.07 -15.12 4.66
CA LEU A 106 -3.79 -16.18 5.39
C LEU A 106 -3.00 -16.68 6.61
N ALA A 107 -1.69 -16.89 6.48
CA ALA A 107 -0.85 -17.33 7.57
C ALA A 107 -0.83 -16.32 8.73
N LEU A 108 -0.73 -15.03 8.43
CA LEU A 108 -0.77 -13.96 9.44
C LEU A 108 -2.18 -13.74 10.00
N ALA A 109 -3.24 -13.96 9.22
CA ALA A 109 -4.61 -13.92 9.73
C ALA A 109 -4.88 -15.00 10.79
N GLY A 110 -4.14 -16.11 10.75
CA GLY A 110 -4.14 -17.15 11.78
C GLY A 110 -3.45 -16.77 13.09
N CYS A 111 -2.77 -15.62 13.15
CA CYS A 111 -2.06 -15.15 14.34
C CYS A 111 -2.96 -14.19 15.15
N PRO A 112 -3.42 -14.55 16.37
CA PRO A 112 -4.45 -13.79 17.10
C PRO A 112 -4.00 -12.37 17.51
N ASP A 113 -2.71 -12.14 17.62
CA ASP A 113 -2.13 -10.83 18.00
C ASP A 113 -1.66 -10.00 16.81
N VAL A 114 -2.03 -10.39 15.59
CA VAL A 114 -1.70 -9.66 14.35
C VAL A 114 -2.94 -8.95 13.80
N VAL A 115 -2.79 -7.66 13.51
CA VAL A 115 -3.73 -6.87 12.72
C VAL A 115 -3.08 -6.59 11.38
N GLN A 116 -3.74 -6.96 10.29
CA GLN A 116 -3.26 -6.69 8.94
C GLN A 116 -4.04 -5.57 8.28
N SER A 117 -3.34 -4.65 7.67
CA SER A 117 -3.92 -3.61 6.83
C SER A 117 -2.97 -3.25 5.69
N VAL A 118 -3.22 -2.15 5.01
CA VAL A 118 -2.37 -1.68 3.91
C VAL A 118 -1.72 -0.34 4.21
N LEU A 119 -0.57 -0.11 3.59
CA LEU A 119 0.06 1.20 3.46
C LEU A 119 0.39 1.40 1.99
N THR A 120 -0.38 2.22 1.32
CA THR A 120 -0.27 2.35 -0.12
C THR A 120 -0.42 3.79 -0.59
N GLY A 121 0.26 4.12 -1.68
CA GLY A 121 0.07 5.40 -2.36
C GLY A 121 -1.32 5.59 -2.96
N ASN A 122 -2.10 4.52 -3.12
CA ASN A 122 -3.44 4.57 -3.66
C ASN A 122 -4.44 5.24 -2.68
N ILE A 123 -5.48 5.89 -3.21
CA ILE A 123 -6.68 6.17 -2.42
C ILE A 123 -7.34 4.85 -1.99
N ARG A 124 -8.01 4.87 -0.84
CA ARG A 124 -8.65 3.67 -0.27
C ARG A 124 -9.57 2.91 -1.24
N PRO A 125 -10.47 3.57 -2.02
CA PRO A 125 -11.30 2.87 -2.99
C PRO A 125 -10.48 2.09 -4.03
N ASN A 126 -9.40 2.67 -4.56
CA ASN A 126 -8.57 2.02 -5.57
C ASN A 126 -7.71 0.89 -4.98
N ALA A 127 -7.22 1.03 -3.74
CA ALA A 127 -6.58 -0.06 -3.02
C ALA A 127 -7.53 -1.26 -2.87
N ARG A 128 -8.80 -1.00 -2.47
CA ARG A 128 -9.83 -2.04 -2.38
C ARG A 128 -10.12 -2.69 -3.72
N VAL A 129 -10.29 -1.89 -4.79
CA VAL A 129 -10.50 -2.40 -6.17
C VAL A 129 -9.38 -3.36 -6.57
N LYS A 130 -8.13 -3.00 -6.30
CA LYS A 130 -6.96 -3.82 -6.63
C LYS A 130 -6.92 -5.14 -5.85
N LEU A 131 -7.18 -5.09 -4.57
CA LEU A 131 -7.20 -6.29 -3.74
C LEU A 131 -8.40 -7.19 -4.07
N ALA A 132 -9.59 -6.60 -4.26
CA ALA A 132 -10.82 -7.33 -4.60
C ALA A 132 -10.74 -8.03 -5.96
N ALA A 133 -9.99 -7.46 -6.92
CA ALA A 133 -9.77 -8.10 -8.23
C ALA A 133 -9.19 -9.52 -8.10
N PHE A 134 -8.47 -9.80 -7.01
CA PHE A 134 -7.77 -11.08 -6.76
C PHE A 134 -8.18 -11.75 -5.44
N GLY A 135 -9.28 -11.30 -4.81
CA GLY A 135 -9.83 -11.91 -3.59
C GLY A 135 -8.97 -11.71 -2.33
N LEU A 136 -8.22 -10.61 -2.26
CA LEU A 136 -7.33 -10.31 -1.12
C LEU A 136 -7.92 -9.28 -0.15
N ASP A 137 -9.00 -8.58 -0.51
CA ASP A 137 -9.56 -7.47 0.25
C ASP A 137 -10.18 -7.88 1.59
N ASP A 138 -10.70 -9.09 1.70
CA ASP A 138 -11.25 -9.65 2.94
C ASP A 138 -10.16 -10.16 3.92
N LEU A 139 -8.90 -10.22 3.49
CA LEU A 139 -7.78 -10.69 4.31
C LEU A 139 -7.08 -9.56 5.08
N VAL A 140 -7.47 -8.32 4.82
CA VAL A 140 -6.91 -7.11 5.46
C VAL A 140 -8.02 -6.18 5.96
N ASP A 141 -7.76 -5.50 7.06
CA ASP A 141 -8.67 -4.48 7.58
C ASP A 141 -8.41 -3.13 6.93
N LEU A 142 -9.14 -2.82 5.88
CA LEU A 142 -9.01 -1.56 5.15
C LEU A 142 -9.43 -0.31 5.95
N ASP A 143 -10.06 -0.46 7.13
CA ASP A 143 -10.43 0.70 7.97
C ASP A 143 -9.23 1.32 8.70
N VAL A 144 -8.17 0.54 8.90
CA VAL A 144 -6.99 0.99 9.65
C VAL A 144 -5.74 1.19 8.79
N GLY A 145 -5.89 1.17 7.46
CA GLY A 145 -4.80 1.42 6.53
C GLY A 145 -4.37 2.88 6.42
N GLY A 146 -3.19 3.09 5.83
CA GLY A 146 -2.69 4.39 5.39
C GLY A 146 -2.76 4.51 3.86
N TYR A 147 -3.31 5.61 3.37
CA TYR A 147 -3.65 5.78 1.96
C TYR A 147 -3.08 7.06 1.38
N GLY A 148 -2.86 7.11 0.08
CA GLY A 148 -2.35 8.30 -0.61
C GLY A 148 -3.26 9.55 -0.53
N ALA A 149 -4.47 9.41 -0.01
CA ALA A 149 -5.34 10.53 0.34
C ALA A 149 -4.96 11.18 1.67
N ASP A 150 -4.31 10.46 2.58
CA ASP A 150 -4.04 10.88 3.95
C ASP A 150 -2.84 11.84 4.05
N GLY A 151 -1.88 11.77 3.13
CA GLY A 151 -0.68 12.61 3.14
C GLY A 151 0.01 12.67 1.78
N VAL A 152 0.97 13.59 1.66
CA VAL A 152 1.88 13.65 0.51
C VAL A 152 3.09 12.76 0.77
N GLU A 153 3.65 12.85 1.97
CA GLU A 153 4.79 12.05 2.39
C GLU A 153 4.33 10.67 2.87
N ARG A 154 4.97 9.63 2.35
CA ARG A 154 4.56 8.24 2.65
C ARG A 154 4.75 7.85 4.13
N ALA A 155 5.68 8.49 4.82
CA ALA A 155 5.89 8.32 6.26
C ALA A 155 4.68 8.75 7.11
N GLU A 156 3.93 9.78 6.67
CA GLU A 156 2.70 10.23 7.34
C GLU A 156 1.63 9.13 7.34
N LEU A 157 1.60 8.30 6.29
CA LEU A 157 0.63 7.21 6.16
C LEU A 157 0.85 6.12 7.23
N VAL A 158 2.09 5.88 7.66
CA VAL A 158 2.42 4.94 8.74
C VAL A 158 1.79 5.42 10.04
N VAL A 159 1.97 6.70 10.38
CA VAL A 159 1.43 7.30 11.60
C VAL A 159 -0.10 7.23 11.60
N VAL A 160 -0.73 7.60 10.47
CA VAL A 160 -2.20 7.53 10.32
C VAL A 160 -2.72 6.10 10.51
N ALA A 161 -2.05 5.10 9.94
CA ALA A 161 -2.44 3.70 10.11
C ALA A 161 -2.31 3.25 11.57
N GLN A 162 -1.23 3.62 12.26
CA GLN A 162 -1.02 3.34 13.69
C GLN A 162 -2.12 3.97 14.56
N GLU A 163 -2.49 5.21 14.29
CA GLU A 163 -3.58 5.92 15.01
C GLU A 163 -4.94 5.26 14.77
N ARG A 164 -5.26 4.90 13.53
CA ARG A 164 -6.49 4.18 13.17
C ARG A 164 -6.56 2.81 13.85
N ALA A 165 -5.46 2.07 13.82
CA ALA A 165 -5.38 0.76 14.49
C ALA A 165 -5.54 0.89 16.01
N ALA A 166 -4.90 1.88 16.62
CA ALA A 166 -5.04 2.15 18.06
C ALA A 166 -6.48 2.53 18.44
N ALA A 167 -7.17 3.33 17.60
CA ALA A 167 -8.56 3.71 17.83
C ALA A 167 -9.52 2.51 17.71
N LYS A 168 -9.29 1.60 16.74
CA LYS A 168 -10.18 0.45 16.49
C LYS A 168 -9.92 -0.73 17.42
N TYR A 169 -8.66 -1.05 17.68
CA TYR A 169 -8.26 -2.26 18.40
C TYR A 169 -7.82 -1.99 19.84
N GLY A 170 -7.66 -0.72 20.23
CA GLY A 170 -7.09 -0.33 21.51
C GLY A 170 -5.57 -0.54 21.56
N GLY A 171 -4.96 -0.05 22.64
CA GLY A 171 -3.52 -0.13 22.83
C GLY A 171 -2.75 0.94 22.06
N ARG A 172 -1.47 0.67 21.84
CA ARG A 172 -0.56 1.56 21.11
C ARG A 172 0.17 0.76 20.04
N PHE A 173 0.26 1.31 18.85
CA PHE A 173 1.11 0.82 17.77
C PHE A 173 2.23 1.84 17.55
N ASP A 174 3.46 1.35 17.51
CA ASP A 174 4.67 2.16 17.34
C ASP A 174 5.73 1.38 16.55
N ALA A 175 6.96 1.91 16.49
CA ALA A 175 8.06 1.32 15.73
C ALA A 175 8.41 -0.13 16.14
N ARG A 176 8.04 -0.58 17.33
CA ARG A 176 8.33 -1.94 17.81
C ARG A 176 7.21 -2.92 17.49
N SER A 177 6.02 -2.42 17.27
CA SER A 177 4.81 -3.20 17.03
C SER A 177 4.22 -3.03 15.63
N THR A 178 4.84 -2.22 14.78
CA THR A 178 4.42 -2.01 13.40
C THR A 178 5.47 -2.54 12.44
N VAL A 179 5.03 -3.33 11.45
CA VAL A 179 5.86 -3.85 10.36
C VAL A 179 5.26 -3.39 9.03
N LEU A 180 6.06 -2.72 8.22
CA LEU A 180 5.73 -2.37 6.84
C LEU A 180 6.37 -3.38 5.88
N ILE A 181 5.58 -3.92 4.97
CA ILE A 181 6.03 -4.82 3.91
C ILE A 181 5.85 -4.12 2.58
N GLY A 182 6.92 -3.95 1.81
CA GLY A 182 6.88 -3.24 0.54
C GLY A 182 8.09 -3.56 -0.33
N ASP A 183 8.04 -3.14 -1.61
CA ASP A 183 9.03 -3.52 -2.63
C ASP A 183 9.95 -2.38 -3.07
N THR A 184 9.75 -1.17 -2.53
CA THR A 184 10.52 0.00 -2.97
C THR A 184 11.40 0.60 -1.87
N PRO A 185 12.50 1.32 -2.22
CA PRO A 185 13.24 2.15 -1.27
C PRO A 185 12.37 3.17 -0.55
N ARG A 186 11.28 3.65 -1.17
CA ARG A 186 10.33 4.57 -0.54
C ARG A 186 9.52 3.93 0.58
N ASP A 187 9.27 2.62 0.52
CA ASP A 187 8.67 1.87 1.65
C ASP A 187 9.66 1.79 2.81
N VAL A 188 10.94 1.57 2.49
CA VAL A 188 12.00 1.54 3.52
C VAL A 188 12.13 2.89 4.21
N GLU A 189 12.14 3.98 3.44
CA GLU A 189 12.15 5.35 3.97
C GLU A 189 10.88 5.64 4.80
N ALA A 190 9.71 5.27 4.29
CA ALA A 190 8.43 5.46 4.98
C ALA A 190 8.38 4.72 6.32
N GLY A 191 8.85 3.48 6.38
CA GLY A 191 8.93 2.73 7.64
C GLY A 191 9.90 3.36 8.63
N ARG A 192 11.11 3.72 8.18
CA ARG A 192 12.10 4.37 9.02
C ARG A 192 11.59 5.69 9.61
N ASP A 193 11.05 6.55 8.76
CA ASP A 193 10.68 7.92 9.13
C ASP A 193 9.30 7.99 9.80
N GLY A 194 8.40 7.04 9.47
CA GLY A 194 7.06 6.90 10.06
C GLY A 194 7.02 6.01 11.32
N GLY A 195 8.12 5.34 11.65
CA GLY A 195 8.21 4.49 12.84
C GLY A 195 7.57 3.11 12.65
N ALA A 196 8.12 2.33 11.71
CA ALA A 196 7.82 0.91 11.51
C ALA A 196 9.11 0.13 11.19
N LEU A 197 9.17 -1.14 11.56
CA LEU A 197 10.15 -2.08 11.02
C LEU A 197 9.81 -2.36 9.56
N VAL A 198 10.82 -2.58 8.71
CA VAL A 198 10.58 -2.85 7.29
C VAL A 198 11.07 -4.24 6.91
N VAL A 199 10.16 -5.04 6.36
CA VAL A 199 10.46 -6.26 5.63
C VAL A 199 10.28 -5.94 4.14
N ALA A 200 11.39 -5.73 3.44
CA ALA A 200 11.33 -5.45 2.00
C ALA A 200 11.25 -6.74 1.19
N VAL A 201 10.50 -6.71 0.09
CA VAL A 201 10.36 -7.82 -0.85
C VAL A 201 10.79 -7.37 -2.25
N ALA A 202 11.68 -8.11 -2.90
CA ALA A 202 12.20 -7.73 -4.22
C ALA A 202 11.29 -8.24 -5.36
N THR A 203 10.00 -7.89 -5.27
CA THR A 203 8.95 -8.33 -6.20
C THR A 203 8.64 -7.30 -7.27
N GLY A 204 9.06 -6.03 -7.08
CA GLY A 204 8.94 -4.95 -8.04
C GLY A 204 10.21 -4.72 -8.87
N GLU A 205 10.48 -3.47 -9.22
CA GLU A 205 11.62 -3.08 -10.06
C GLU A 205 12.97 -3.08 -9.31
N HIS A 206 12.94 -3.06 -7.96
CA HIS A 206 14.15 -2.92 -7.14
C HIS A 206 14.73 -4.26 -6.72
N SER A 207 16.05 -4.38 -6.89
CA SER A 207 16.81 -5.55 -6.47
C SER A 207 16.93 -5.65 -4.94
N THR A 208 17.19 -6.87 -4.45
CA THR A 208 17.50 -7.11 -3.02
C THR A 208 18.63 -6.23 -2.50
N ASP A 209 19.62 -5.92 -3.34
CA ASP A 209 20.77 -5.10 -2.94
C ASP A 209 20.42 -3.61 -2.85
N GLU A 210 19.51 -3.11 -3.68
CA GLU A 210 19.01 -1.74 -3.56
C GLU A 210 18.17 -1.57 -2.30
N LEU A 211 17.29 -2.53 -2.00
CA LEU A 211 16.47 -2.51 -0.79
C LEU A 211 17.31 -2.62 0.50
N ARG A 212 18.40 -3.43 0.49
CA ARG A 212 19.36 -3.46 1.61
C ARG A 212 20.09 -2.14 1.78
N ARG A 213 20.54 -1.53 0.68
CA ARG A 213 21.21 -0.22 0.72
C ARG A 213 20.29 0.90 1.19
N ALA A 214 18.99 0.80 0.93
CA ALA A 214 17.98 1.71 1.47
C ALA A 214 17.78 1.58 2.98
N GLY A 215 18.25 0.46 3.61
CA GLY A 215 18.22 0.24 5.05
C GLY A 215 17.07 -0.65 5.55
N ALA A 216 16.48 -1.49 4.68
CA ALA A 216 15.46 -2.45 5.10
C ALA A 216 16.01 -3.38 6.22
N SER A 217 15.20 -3.62 7.25
CA SER A 217 15.55 -4.49 8.38
C SER A 217 15.74 -5.94 7.93
N MET A 218 14.94 -6.37 6.97
CA MET A 218 15.04 -7.65 6.30
C MET A 218 14.67 -7.50 4.82
N VAL A 219 15.32 -8.29 3.96
CA VAL A 219 14.98 -8.33 2.53
C VAL A 219 14.75 -9.77 2.11
N LEU A 220 13.59 -10.03 1.53
CA LEU A 220 13.19 -11.29 0.93
C LEU A 220 13.21 -11.17 -0.60
N PRO A 221 13.50 -12.23 -1.36
CA PRO A 221 13.44 -12.19 -2.81
C PRO A 221 11.99 -12.06 -3.33
N ASP A 222 11.04 -12.68 -2.61
CA ASP A 222 9.61 -12.73 -2.92
C ASP A 222 8.80 -13.18 -1.69
N LEU A 223 7.49 -13.41 -1.87
CA LEU A 223 6.57 -13.86 -0.83
C LEU A 223 6.38 -15.39 -0.77
N THR A 224 7.06 -16.16 -1.62
CA THR A 224 6.82 -17.62 -1.71
C THR A 224 7.29 -18.39 -0.48
N ASN A 225 8.25 -17.86 0.27
CA ASN A 225 8.67 -18.44 1.54
C ASN A 225 7.84 -17.86 2.71
N VAL A 226 6.60 -18.31 2.82
CA VAL A 226 5.64 -17.86 3.86
C VAL A 226 6.20 -17.97 5.27
N GLY A 227 6.84 -19.08 5.61
CA GLY A 227 7.41 -19.29 6.94
C GLY A 227 8.48 -18.25 7.30
N ARG A 228 9.32 -17.86 6.33
CA ARG A 228 10.34 -16.84 6.54
C ARG A 228 9.74 -15.44 6.71
N LEU A 229 8.69 -15.12 5.94
CA LEU A 229 7.97 -13.85 6.11
C LEU A 229 7.30 -13.77 7.49
N VAL A 230 6.55 -14.81 7.87
CA VAL A 230 5.88 -14.87 9.19
C VAL A 230 6.89 -14.73 10.32
N ALA A 231 8.01 -15.45 10.25
CA ALA A 231 9.08 -15.32 11.25
C ALA A 231 9.65 -13.89 11.32
N ALA A 232 9.84 -13.23 10.16
CA ALA A 232 10.31 -11.85 10.10
C ALA A 232 9.32 -10.84 10.71
N VAL A 233 8.03 -11.06 10.48
CA VAL A 233 6.95 -10.22 11.01
C VAL A 233 6.79 -10.41 12.52
N LEU A 234 6.99 -11.61 13.05
CA LEU A 234 6.77 -11.94 14.48
C LEU A 234 8.03 -11.75 15.36
N ALA A 235 9.21 -11.52 14.75
CA ALA A 235 10.45 -11.25 15.47
C ALA A 235 10.38 -9.88 16.21
#